data_427bb3ef5b48d82211a066c91920edb3
#
_entry.id   427bb3ef5b48d82211a066c91920edb3
#
_cell.length_a   1.000
_cell.length_b   1.000
_cell.length_c   1.000
_cell.angle_alpha   90.00
_cell.angle_beta   90.00
_cell.angle_gamma   90.00
#
_symmetry.space_group_name_H-M   'P 1'
#
loop_
_entity.id
_entity.type
_entity.pdbx_description
1 polymer ?
#
loop_
_entity_poly.entity_id
_entity_poly.type
_entity_poly.pdbx_seq_one_letter_code
_entity_poly.pdbx_strand_id
1 'polypeptide(L)'
;LGIDYENAENIKTEKGVDAFTKDNSVDSDESDTPIDTNFGISVEKRTCFNELCEDIKRTLRFYMKNNHQAFFNNFYITGGSATIPGINDFIASALNVKVSTFDPLQKISNDIEIDNPNQYTTVLGLALRGLDIE
;
A
#
# COMPACT_ATOMS: atom_id res chain seq x y z
N LEU A 1 -9.86 16.80 -0.21
CA LEU A 1 -9.70 16.92 1.25
C LEU A 1 -9.33 18.33 1.72
N GLY A 2 -9.04 19.35 0.93
CA GLY A 2 -8.82 20.73 1.35
C GLY A 2 -7.78 20.97 2.46
N ILE A 3 -6.91 19.99 2.71
CA ILE A 3 -5.84 20.05 3.72
C ILE A 3 -4.51 20.35 3.05
N ASP A 4 -3.64 21.06 3.77
CA ASP A 4 -2.29 21.35 3.33
C ASP A 4 -1.45 20.07 3.17
N TYR A 5 -0.42 20.13 2.30
CA TYR A 5 0.46 18.98 1.99
C TYR A 5 1.14 18.42 3.24
N GLU A 6 1.64 19.28 4.11
CA GLU A 6 2.34 18.87 5.34
C GLU A 6 1.39 18.12 6.30
N ASN A 7 0.17 18.59 6.44
CA ASN A 7 -0.86 17.91 7.24
C ASN A 7 -1.28 16.57 6.60
N ALA A 8 -1.34 16.51 5.26
CA ALA A 8 -1.65 15.27 4.55
C ALA A 8 -0.55 14.21 4.75
N GLU A 9 0.71 14.62 4.71
CA GLU A 9 1.85 13.75 4.94
C GLU A 9 1.90 13.23 6.37
N ASN A 10 1.62 14.11 7.35
CA ASN A 10 1.54 13.72 8.76
C ASN A 10 0.43 12.69 8.99
N ILE A 11 -0.75 12.90 8.43
CA ILE A 11 -1.86 11.94 8.53
C ILE A 11 -1.47 10.58 7.91
N LYS A 12 -0.81 10.59 6.77
CA LYS A 12 -0.35 9.38 6.08
C LYS A 12 0.65 8.59 6.93
N THR A 13 1.60 9.28 7.56
CA THR A 13 2.65 8.64 8.37
C THR A 13 2.17 8.18 9.74
N GLU A 14 1.24 8.90 10.37
CA GLU A 14 0.72 8.56 11.68
C GLU A 14 -0.42 7.55 11.65
N LYS A 15 -1.42 7.78 10.80
CA LYS A 15 -2.65 6.97 10.74
C LYS A 15 -2.60 5.88 9.66
N GLY A 16 -1.72 6.03 8.68
CA GLY A 16 -1.56 5.07 7.61
C GLY A 16 -2.83 4.83 6.80
N VAL A 17 -3.06 3.58 6.43
CA VAL A 17 -4.23 3.17 5.63
C VAL A 17 -5.54 3.43 6.35
N ASP A 18 -5.57 3.34 7.67
CA ASP A 18 -6.77 3.56 8.48
C ASP A 18 -7.39 4.97 8.31
N ALA A 19 -6.56 5.97 8.00
CA ALA A 19 -7.05 7.33 7.74
C ALA A 19 -7.94 7.42 6.51
N PHE A 20 -7.82 6.46 5.60
CA PHE A 20 -8.48 6.47 4.30
C PHE A 20 -9.55 5.39 4.17
N THR A 21 -9.55 4.40 5.07
CA THR A 21 -10.47 3.25 5.03
C THR A 21 -11.60 3.36 6.04
N LYS A 22 -11.38 4.01 7.19
CA LYS A 22 -12.45 4.30 8.13
C LYS A 22 -13.27 5.46 7.62
N ASP A 23 -14.58 5.29 7.54
CA ASP A 23 -15.51 6.38 7.31
C ASP A 23 -15.24 7.49 8.34
N ASN A 24 -14.52 8.52 7.90
CA ASN A 24 -14.59 9.79 8.56
C ASN A 24 -15.97 10.36 8.23
N SER A 25 -16.98 9.94 8.98
CA SER A 25 -18.15 10.77 9.20
C SER A 25 -17.63 12.01 9.89
N VAL A 26 -17.10 12.93 9.08
CA VAL A 26 -16.92 14.31 9.52
C VAL A 26 -18.32 14.80 9.78
N ASP A 27 -18.61 15.01 11.05
CA ASP A 27 -19.68 15.88 11.49
C ASP A 27 -19.51 17.23 10.73
N SER A 28 -20.17 17.35 9.62
CA SER A 28 -20.42 18.62 8.99
C SER A 28 -21.80 19.03 9.47
N ASP A 29 -21.77 20.00 10.39
CA ASP A 29 -22.92 20.73 10.88
C ASP A 29 -23.98 21.00 9.81
N GLU A 30 -25.22 20.73 10.21
CA GLU A 30 -26.46 21.40 9.87
C GLU A 30 -26.71 21.81 8.41
N SER A 31 -27.45 20.98 7.70
CA SER A 31 -28.66 21.48 7.05
C SER A 31 -29.67 20.34 6.81
N ASP A 32 -30.81 20.53 7.46
CA ASP A 32 -32.09 19.86 7.32
C ASP A 32 -32.39 19.35 5.93
N THR A 33 -32.47 18.01 5.79
CA THR A 33 -33.62 17.33 5.15
C THR A 33 -33.48 15.82 5.39
N PRO A 34 -34.46 15.13 5.98
CA PRO A 34 -34.45 13.68 6.11
C PRO A 34 -34.82 13.08 4.75
N ILE A 35 -33.83 12.67 3.98
CA ILE A 35 -34.07 11.76 2.86
C ILE A 35 -33.98 10.36 3.43
N ASP A 36 -35.12 9.78 3.67
CA ASP A 36 -35.35 8.38 4.01
C ASP A 36 -34.93 7.51 2.81
N THR A 37 -33.64 7.12 2.76
CA THR A 37 -33.12 6.21 1.75
C THR A 37 -32.81 4.86 2.39
N ASN A 38 -33.90 4.15 2.70
CA ASN A 38 -33.88 2.72 3.03
C ASN A 38 -33.69 1.88 1.75
N PHE A 39 -32.71 2.20 0.92
CA PHE A 39 -32.21 1.35 -0.13
C PHE A 39 -30.78 0.96 0.20
N GLY A 40 -30.60 -0.25 0.72
CA GLY A 40 -29.37 -0.82 1.25
C GLY A 40 -28.28 -1.06 0.18
N ILE A 41 -27.91 -0.04 -0.59
CA ILE A 41 -26.71 -0.04 -1.40
C ILE A 41 -25.71 0.88 -0.72
N SER A 42 -24.88 0.29 0.15
CA SER A 42 -23.69 1.01 0.63
C SER A 42 -22.72 1.14 -0.53
N VAL A 43 -22.58 2.34 -1.07
CA VAL A 43 -21.54 2.65 -2.03
C VAL A 43 -20.24 2.77 -1.24
N GLU A 44 -19.43 1.72 -1.24
CA GLU A 44 -18.09 1.79 -0.67
C GLU A 44 -17.31 2.92 -1.35
N LYS A 45 -16.87 3.87 -0.55
CA LYS A 45 -16.06 4.99 -1.01
C LYS A 45 -14.74 4.44 -1.56
N ARG A 46 -14.55 4.51 -2.87
CA ARG A 46 -13.31 4.06 -3.51
C ARG A 46 -12.15 4.90 -3.03
N THR A 47 -11.22 4.27 -2.34
CA THR A 47 -9.97 4.88 -1.92
C THR A 47 -8.87 4.55 -2.93
N CYS A 48 -7.80 5.35 -2.94
CA CYS A 48 -6.62 5.06 -3.78
C CYS A 48 -6.01 3.68 -3.48
N PHE A 49 -6.14 3.20 -2.25
CA PHE A 49 -5.68 1.86 -1.86
C PHE A 49 -6.54 0.74 -2.46
N ASN A 50 -7.86 0.96 -2.58
CA ASN A 50 -8.74 0.01 -3.24
C ASN A 50 -8.42 -0.06 -4.75
N GLU A 51 -8.18 1.08 -5.39
CA GLU A 51 -7.77 1.13 -6.80
C GLU A 51 -6.43 0.42 -7.02
N LEU A 52 -5.45 0.68 -6.14
CA LEU A 52 -4.16 -0.03 -6.16
C LEU A 52 -4.35 -1.55 -6.10
N CYS A 53 -5.16 -2.05 -5.17
CA CYS A 53 -5.42 -3.47 -5.06
C CYS A 53 -6.11 -4.06 -6.30
N GLU A 54 -7.03 -3.33 -6.92
CA GLU A 54 -7.67 -3.77 -8.16
C GLU A 54 -6.68 -3.82 -9.34
N ASP A 55 -5.76 -2.87 -9.43
CA ASP A 55 -4.72 -2.87 -10.46
C ASP A 55 -3.71 -4.00 -10.26
N ILE A 56 -3.33 -4.28 -9.00
CA ILE A 56 -2.52 -5.45 -8.67
C ILE A 56 -3.25 -6.74 -9.09
N LYS A 57 -4.51 -6.91 -8.72
CA LYS A 57 -5.31 -8.08 -9.10
C LYS A 57 -5.39 -8.23 -10.62
N ARG A 58 -5.56 -7.14 -11.35
CA ARG A 58 -5.60 -7.13 -12.83
C ARG A 58 -4.27 -7.63 -13.41
N THR A 59 -3.17 -7.12 -12.91
CA THR A 59 -1.81 -7.53 -13.34
C THR A 59 -1.54 -8.99 -13.04
N LEU A 60 -1.89 -9.47 -11.85
CA LEU A 60 -1.72 -10.87 -11.46
C LEU A 60 -2.56 -11.81 -12.32
N ARG A 61 -3.82 -11.46 -12.60
CA ARG A 61 -4.68 -12.25 -13.51
C ARG A 61 -4.09 -12.33 -14.91
N PHE A 62 -3.55 -11.22 -15.43
CA PHE A 62 -2.89 -11.21 -16.73
C PHE A 62 -1.67 -12.15 -16.75
N TYR A 63 -0.83 -12.06 -15.71
CA TYR A 63 0.34 -12.94 -15.59
C TYR A 63 -0.05 -14.41 -15.49
N MET A 64 -1.03 -14.76 -14.66
CA MET A 64 -1.52 -16.13 -14.49
C MET A 64 -2.14 -16.69 -15.77
N LYS A 65 -2.81 -15.85 -16.56
CA LYS A 65 -3.37 -16.27 -17.86
C LYS A 65 -2.28 -16.68 -18.84
N ASN A 66 -1.13 -16.02 -18.80
CA ASN A 66 0.00 -16.31 -19.68
C ASN A 66 0.93 -17.39 -19.12
N ASN A 67 0.86 -17.66 -17.82
CA ASN A 67 1.72 -18.61 -17.10
C ASN A 67 0.85 -19.58 -16.29
N HIS A 68 0.33 -20.61 -16.90
CA HIS A 68 -0.66 -21.55 -16.33
C HIS A 68 -0.24 -22.27 -15.03
N GLN A 69 1.02 -22.19 -14.62
CA GLN A 69 1.56 -22.82 -13.41
C GLN A 69 2.02 -21.78 -12.37
N ALA A 70 1.66 -20.51 -12.53
CA ALA A 70 2.06 -19.49 -11.59
C ALA A 70 1.18 -19.51 -10.32
N PHE A 71 1.84 -19.70 -9.19
CA PHE A 71 1.24 -19.55 -7.86
C PHE A 71 2.00 -18.48 -7.10
N PHE A 72 1.27 -17.59 -6.45
CA PHE A 72 1.85 -16.54 -5.63
C PHE A 72 1.61 -16.87 -4.15
N ASN A 73 2.67 -17.24 -3.43
CA ASN A 73 2.58 -17.57 -2.01
C ASN A 73 2.90 -16.37 -1.12
N ASN A 74 3.85 -15.55 -1.55
CA ASN A 74 4.32 -14.40 -0.79
C ASN A 74 4.46 -13.20 -1.72
N PHE A 75 4.12 -12.03 -1.21
CA PHE A 75 4.37 -10.75 -1.84
C PHE A 75 5.33 -9.95 -0.99
N TYR A 76 6.26 -9.31 -1.64
CA TYR A 76 7.17 -8.37 -1.01
C TYR A 76 6.91 -6.99 -1.58
N ILE A 77 6.67 -6.04 -0.69
CA ILE A 77 6.53 -4.64 -1.07
C ILE A 77 7.79 -3.86 -0.68
N THR A 78 8.14 -2.88 -1.48
CA THR A 78 9.33 -2.06 -1.30
C THR A 78 9.09 -0.64 -1.77
N GLY A 79 9.99 0.27 -1.43
CA GLY A 79 9.87 1.68 -1.75
C GLY A 79 9.32 2.51 -0.59
N GLY A 80 9.29 3.83 -0.76
CA GLY A 80 8.89 4.76 0.31
C GLY A 80 7.48 4.52 0.85
N SER A 81 6.52 4.23 -0.02
CA SER A 81 5.14 3.97 0.40
C SER A 81 4.94 2.62 1.11
N ALA A 82 5.90 1.71 1.06
CA ALA A 82 5.84 0.45 1.80
C ALA A 82 5.98 0.63 3.33
N THR A 83 6.35 1.82 3.78
CA THR A 83 6.43 2.19 5.20
C THR A 83 5.11 2.71 5.77
N ILE A 84 4.08 2.89 4.95
CA ILE A 84 2.76 3.35 5.41
C ILE A 84 2.18 2.34 6.40
N PRO A 85 1.81 2.77 7.63
CA PRO A 85 1.23 1.87 8.61
C PRO A 85 -0.02 1.16 8.06
N GLY A 86 -0.12 -0.16 8.28
CA GLY A 86 -1.26 -0.98 7.85
C GLY A 86 -1.29 -1.39 6.37
N ILE A 87 -0.35 -0.91 5.53
CA ILE A 87 -0.36 -1.21 4.08
C ILE A 87 -0.19 -2.71 3.80
N ASN A 88 0.66 -3.40 4.56
CA ASN A 88 0.88 -4.84 4.42
C ASN A 88 -0.40 -5.63 4.67
N ASP A 89 -1.08 -5.35 5.78
CA ASP A 89 -2.30 -6.04 6.18
C ASP A 89 -3.46 -5.74 5.24
N PHE A 90 -3.54 -4.49 4.77
CA PHE A 90 -4.54 -4.08 3.78
C PHE A 90 -4.40 -4.86 2.47
N ILE A 91 -3.19 -4.90 1.90
CA ILE A 91 -2.92 -5.63 0.66
C ILE A 91 -3.07 -7.14 0.87
N ALA A 92 -2.59 -7.66 2.01
CA ALA A 92 -2.72 -9.08 2.36
C ALA A 92 -4.20 -9.51 2.40
N SER A 93 -5.05 -8.72 3.03
CA SER A 93 -6.49 -8.96 3.11
C SER A 93 -7.16 -8.87 1.72
N ALA A 94 -6.80 -7.85 0.93
CA ALA A 94 -7.39 -7.62 -0.38
C ALA A 94 -7.04 -8.71 -1.41
N LEU A 95 -5.81 -9.25 -1.33
CA LEU A 95 -5.30 -10.28 -2.25
C LEU A 95 -5.40 -11.71 -1.70
N ASN A 96 -5.70 -11.87 -0.42
CA ASN A 96 -5.69 -13.14 0.31
C ASN A 96 -4.34 -13.88 0.17
N VAL A 97 -3.23 -13.15 0.35
CA VAL A 97 -1.86 -13.65 0.29
C VAL A 97 -1.01 -13.07 1.40
N LYS A 98 0.12 -13.70 1.70
CA LYS A 98 1.06 -13.14 2.66
C LYS A 98 1.84 -11.99 2.04
N VAL A 99 1.82 -10.83 2.70
CA VAL A 99 2.55 -9.62 2.28
C VAL A 99 3.54 -9.23 3.38
N SER A 100 4.74 -8.84 3.00
CA SER A 100 5.77 -8.32 3.91
C SER A 100 6.61 -7.25 3.21
N THR A 101 7.13 -6.33 4.01
CA THR A 101 8.06 -5.33 3.50
C THR A 101 9.43 -5.98 3.25
N PHE A 102 10.01 -5.69 2.10
CA PHE A 102 11.33 -6.21 1.73
C PHE A 102 12.42 -5.35 2.36
N ASP A 103 13.34 -5.99 3.07
CA ASP A 103 14.55 -5.36 3.58
C ASP A 103 15.75 -5.76 2.70
N PRO A 104 16.28 -4.84 1.89
CA PRO A 104 17.39 -5.13 1.00
C PRO A 104 18.73 -5.32 1.73
N LEU A 105 18.83 -4.87 2.98
CA LEU A 105 20.06 -4.97 3.79
C LEU A 105 20.16 -6.27 4.58
N GLN A 106 19.10 -7.05 4.63
CA GLN A 106 19.05 -8.27 5.46
C GLN A 106 20.22 -9.25 5.22
N LYS A 107 20.77 -9.28 4.00
CA LYS A 107 21.88 -10.15 3.61
C LYS A 107 23.21 -9.42 3.44
N ILE A 108 23.21 -8.12 3.66
CA ILE A 108 24.40 -7.30 3.53
C ILE A 108 24.95 -7.05 4.94
N SER A 109 26.18 -7.49 5.20
CA SER A 109 26.85 -7.13 6.45
C SER A 109 27.18 -5.64 6.41
N ASN A 110 26.55 -4.87 7.27
CA ASN A 110 26.80 -3.43 7.38
C ASN A 110 26.81 -3.04 8.86
N ASP A 111 27.63 -2.04 9.17
CA ASP A 111 27.71 -1.41 10.49
C ASP A 111 26.93 -0.08 10.53
N ILE A 112 26.12 0.19 9.48
CA ILE A 112 25.39 1.44 9.31
C ILE A 112 23.91 1.15 9.56
N GLU A 113 23.34 1.80 10.55
CA GLU A 113 21.89 1.84 10.74
C GLU A 113 21.28 2.80 9.71
N ILE A 114 20.39 2.27 8.90
CA ILE A 114 19.65 3.05 7.91
C ILE A 114 18.15 2.99 8.25
N ASP A 115 17.57 4.16 8.47
CA ASP A 115 16.12 4.26 8.61
C ASP A 115 15.43 3.88 7.30
N ASN A 116 14.42 3.03 7.38
CA ASN A 116 13.59 2.61 6.24
C ASN A 116 14.41 2.08 5.04
N PRO A 117 15.21 1.01 5.19
CA PRO A 117 16.11 0.50 4.16
C PRO A 117 15.40 0.08 2.87
N ASN A 118 14.12 -0.26 2.95
CA ASN A 118 13.28 -0.62 1.80
C ASN A 118 13.18 0.49 0.74
N GLN A 119 13.41 1.76 1.08
CA GLN A 119 13.44 2.88 0.14
C GLN A 119 14.62 2.79 -0.83
N TYR A 120 15.71 2.16 -0.40
CA TYR A 120 16.97 2.07 -1.16
C TYR A 120 17.10 0.80 -1.99
N THR A 121 16.06 -0.02 -2.06
CA THR A 121 16.09 -1.33 -2.76
C THR A 121 16.58 -1.20 -4.21
N THR A 122 16.08 -0.22 -4.96
CA THR A 122 16.47 -0.02 -6.37
C THR A 122 17.93 0.40 -6.48
N VAL A 123 18.38 1.32 -5.62
CA VAL A 123 19.76 1.82 -5.63
C VAL A 123 20.74 0.69 -5.29
N LEU A 124 20.42 -0.08 -4.25
CA LEU A 124 21.23 -1.24 -3.85
C LEU A 124 21.27 -2.32 -4.93
N GLY A 125 20.13 -2.60 -5.58
CA GLY A 125 20.09 -3.54 -6.69
C GLY A 125 20.94 -3.10 -7.89
N LEU A 126 20.94 -1.81 -8.21
CA LEU A 126 21.79 -1.26 -9.26
C LEU A 126 23.28 -1.31 -8.89
N ALA A 127 23.61 -0.99 -7.63
CA ALA A 127 24.99 -1.07 -7.14
C ALA A 127 25.53 -2.50 -7.20
N LEU A 128 24.77 -3.48 -6.74
CA LEU A 128 25.14 -4.90 -6.80
C LEU A 128 25.33 -5.35 -8.25
N ARG A 129 24.43 -4.98 -9.15
CA ARG A 129 24.59 -5.28 -10.57
C ARG A 129 25.86 -4.69 -11.18
N GLY A 130 26.28 -3.51 -10.72
CA GLY A 130 27.54 -2.89 -11.16
C GLY A 130 28.77 -3.66 -10.70
N LEU A 131 28.69 -4.33 -9.54
CA LEU A 131 29.78 -5.16 -9.02
C LEU A 131 29.89 -6.53 -9.73
N ASP A 132 28.78 -7.06 -10.24
CA ASP A 132 28.73 -8.36 -10.93
C ASP A 132 29.22 -8.30 -12.40
N ILE A 133 29.60 -7.12 -12.90
CA ILE A 133 30.04 -6.91 -14.30
C ILE A 133 31.58 -7.07 -14.45
N GLU A 134 32.31 -7.27 -13.36
CA GLU A 134 33.74 -7.62 -13.41
C GLU A 134 33.91 -9.16 -13.43
#